data_fdc3385916a6a100a6b80f31f80690da
#
_entry.id   fdc3385916a6a100a6b80f31f80690da
#
_cell.length_a   1.000
_cell.length_b   1.000
_cell.length_c   1.000
_cell.angle_alpha   90.00
_cell.angle_beta   90.00
_cell.angle_gamma   90.00
#
_symmetry.space_group_name_H-M   'P 1'
#
loop_
_entity.id
_entity.type
_entity.pdbx_description
1 polymer ?
#
loop_
_entity_poly.entity_id
_entity_poly.type
_entity_poly.pdbx_seq_one_letter_code
_entity_poly.pdbx_strand_id
1 'polypeptide(L)'
;MSPDGASWSINTFDRGGKATVSFVGSDRSDLNPRRILSLWGNTNLSDPRIHFTEDSLSVTHIPLDAFFKLGLYSKTGMAVFENKQQRLTLSFEAPPIESLCDHGCNFELYMCSRFLELEPLGARTDIAPGQCASHWEDWYLEPV
;
A
#
# COMPACT_ATOMS: atom_id res chain seq x y z
N MET A 1 -4.63 24.45 18.59
CA MET A 1 -3.77 23.52 17.85
C MET A 1 -4.43 23.25 16.52
N SER A 2 -3.71 23.36 15.42
CA SER A 2 -4.23 22.91 14.13
C SER A 2 -4.27 21.37 14.15
N PRO A 3 -5.35 20.73 13.66
CA PRO A 3 -5.33 19.27 13.49
C PRO A 3 -4.27 18.90 12.45
N ASP A 4 -3.46 17.91 12.77
CA ASP A 4 -2.55 17.29 11.84
C ASP A 4 -3.06 15.90 11.47
N GLY A 5 -2.82 15.47 10.25
CA GLY A 5 -3.24 14.18 9.73
C GLY A 5 -2.74 13.93 8.31
N ALA A 6 -2.96 12.73 7.83
CA ALA A 6 -2.73 12.38 6.44
C ALA A 6 -4.04 11.96 5.79
N SER A 7 -4.18 12.23 4.50
CA SER A 7 -5.25 11.63 3.70
C SER A 7 -4.99 10.14 3.55
N TRP A 8 -6.05 9.36 3.64
CA TRP A 8 -6.00 7.90 3.56
C TRP A 8 -7.18 7.44 2.72
N SER A 9 -6.91 6.76 1.65
CA SER A 9 -7.93 6.16 0.80
C SER A 9 -7.94 4.65 0.94
N ILE A 10 -9.11 4.06 0.74
CA ILE A 10 -9.32 2.61 0.82
C ILE A 10 -10.00 2.14 -0.46
N ASN A 11 -9.28 1.34 -1.22
CA ASN A 11 -9.76 0.72 -2.45
C ASN A 11 -10.03 -0.75 -2.17
N THR A 12 -11.30 -1.14 -2.11
CA THR A 12 -11.74 -2.50 -1.74
C THR A 12 -12.03 -3.34 -2.96
N PHE A 13 -11.49 -4.54 -3.01
CA PHE A 13 -11.66 -5.52 -4.09
C PHE A 13 -12.28 -6.80 -3.56
N ASP A 14 -13.24 -7.33 -4.31
CA ASP A 14 -13.88 -8.61 -4.03
C ASP A 14 -12.90 -9.79 -4.06
N ARG A 15 -13.41 -10.95 -3.70
CA ARG A 15 -12.67 -12.22 -3.65
C ARG A 15 -11.97 -12.56 -4.95
N GLY A 16 -10.80 -13.13 -4.81
CA GLY A 16 -9.94 -13.55 -5.91
C GLY A 16 -9.09 -12.40 -6.41
N GLY A 17 -8.03 -12.73 -7.08
CA GLY A 17 -7.08 -11.77 -7.60
C GLY A 17 -5.82 -11.66 -6.76
N LYS A 18 -4.93 -10.85 -7.26
CA LYS A 18 -3.59 -10.62 -6.72
C LYS A 18 -3.28 -9.13 -6.74
N ALA A 19 -2.83 -8.60 -5.63
CA ALA A 19 -2.23 -7.28 -5.61
C ALA A 19 -0.70 -7.38 -5.61
N THR A 20 -0.05 -6.46 -6.28
CA THR A 20 1.41 -6.35 -6.31
C THR A 20 1.80 -4.90 -6.15
N VAL A 21 2.69 -4.63 -5.20
CA VAL A 21 3.23 -3.29 -4.93
C VAL A 21 4.74 -3.34 -5.10
N SER A 22 5.29 -2.39 -5.85
CA SER A 22 6.72 -2.35 -6.09
C SER A 22 7.46 -1.67 -4.95
N PHE A 23 8.50 -2.32 -4.45
CA PHE A 23 9.59 -1.63 -3.77
C PHE A 23 10.44 -0.95 -4.83
N VAL A 24 10.92 0.23 -4.58
CA VAL A 24 11.81 0.86 -5.56
C VAL A 24 13.12 0.15 -5.65
N GLY A 25 13.61 0.08 -6.89
CA GLY A 25 14.96 -0.28 -7.22
C GLY A 25 15.94 0.43 -6.29
N SER A 26 16.53 -0.28 -5.38
CA SER A 26 17.56 0.20 -4.52
C SER A 26 18.88 0.04 -5.27
N ASP A 27 19.71 1.06 -5.26
CA ASP A 27 21.12 0.86 -5.53
C ASP A 27 21.63 -0.20 -4.55
N ARG A 28 21.94 -1.38 -5.04
CA ARG A 28 22.42 -2.50 -4.23
C ARG A 28 23.76 -2.24 -3.57
N SER A 29 24.47 -1.23 -4.01
CA SER A 29 25.75 -0.81 -3.42
C SER A 29 25.57 -0.02 -2.11
N ASP A 30 24.35 0.46 -1.82
CA ASP A 30 24.07 1.22 -0.61
C ASP A 30 23.76 0.27 0.56
N LEU A 31 24.54 0.41 1.64
CA LEU A 31 24.36 -0.37 2.87
C LEU A 31 23.25 0.16 3.79
N ASN A 32 22.62 1.27 3.46
CA ASN A 32 21.54 1.83 4.26
C ASN A 32 20.23 1.07 4.07
N PRO A 33 19.43 0.91 5.12
CA PRO A 33 18.06 0.36 4.99
C PRO A 33 17.22 1.27 4.08
N ARG A 34 16.69 0.70 3.00
CA ARG A 34 15.87 1.45 2.03
C ARG A 34 14.46 0.93 1.86
N ARG A 35 14.14 -0.15 2.56
CA ARG A 35 12.81 -0.75 2.52
C ARG A 35 12.18 -0.64 3.88
N ILE A 36 10.99 -0.09 3.91
CA ILE A 36 10.16 -0.03 5.10
C ILE A 36 9.05 -1.05 4.93
N LEU A 37 8.85 -1.84 5.97
CA LEU A 37 7.77 -2.78 6.09
C LEU A 37 7.23 -2.65 7.51
N SER A 38 5.97 -2.29 7.65
CA SER A 38 5.27 -2.21 8.92
C SER A 38 4.29 -3.36 9.04
N LEU A 39 4.29 -4.01 10.19
CA LEU A 39 3.48 -5.19 10.47
C LEU A 39 2.55 -4.90 11.64
N TRP A 40 1.27 -5.12 11.42
CA TRP A 40 0.28 -5.11 12.50
C TRP A 40 0.33 -6.42 13.30
N GLY A 41 -0.14 -6.40 14.53
CA GLY A 41 0.00 -7.52 15.47
C GLY A 41 -0.67 -8.83 15.02
N ASN A 42 -1.54 -8.77 14.03
CA ASN A 42 -2.20 -9.92 13.41
C ASN A 42 -1.53 -10.41 12.13
N THR A 43 -0.40 -9.83 11.74
CA THR A 43 0.31 -10.18 10.50
C THR A 43 1.35 -11.25 10.76
N ASN A 44 1.23 -12.36 10.04
CA ASN A 44 2.23 -13.43 10.02
C ASN A 44 2.94 -13.40 8.67
N LEU A 45 4.24 -13.16 8.66
CA LEU A 45 5.05 -13.17 7.42
C LEU A 45 5.13 -14.54 6.74
N SER A 46 4.79 -15.62 7.45
CA SER A 46 4.65 -16.96 6.87
C SER A 46 3.25 -17.23 6.31
N ASP A 47 2.38 -16.22 6.23
CA ASP A 47 1.06 -16.37 5.62
C ASP A 47 1.24 -16.71 4.13
N PRO A 48 0.65 -17.82 3.64
CA PRO A 48 0.87 -18.29 2.26
C PRO A 48 0.31 -17.34 1.20
N ARG A 49 -0.47 -16.34 1.61
CA ARG A 49 -0.98 -15.30 0.72
C ARG A 49 0.04 -14.20 0.45
N ILE A 50 1.06 -14.05 1.30
CA ILE A 50 2.08 -13.01 1.22
C ILE A 50 3.30 -13.57 0.48
N HIS A 51 3.77 -12.87 -0.54
CA HIS A 51 4.94 -13.27 -1.31
C HIS A 51 5.85 -12.07 -1.57
N PHE A 52 7.10 -12.21 -1.19
CA PHE A 52 8.15 -11.21 -1.41
C PHE A 52 9.04 -11.63 -2.58
N THR A 53 9.30 -10.70 -3.47
CA THR A 53 10.39 -10.78 -4.42
C THR A 53 11.48 -9.78 -4.04
N GLU A 54 12.51 -9.69 -4.85
CA GLU A 54 13.53 -8.67 -4.67
C GLU A 54 12.97 -7.24 -4.79
N ASP A 55 12.02 -7.02 -5.70
CA ASP A 55 11.55 -5.70 -6.11
C ASP A 55 10.09 -5.43 -5.76
N SER A 56 9.38 -6.41 -5.22
CA SER A 56 7.95 -6.27 -4.95
C SER A 56 7.46 -7.13 -3.79
N LEU A 57 6.37 -6.68 -3.20
CA LEU A 57 5.49 -7.47 -2.37
C LEU A 57 4.24 -7.79 -3.18
N SER A 58 3.79 -9.02 -3.15
CA SER A 58 2.46 -9.37 -3.65
C SER A 58 1.66 -10.15 -2.64
N VAL A 59 0.33 -9.98 -2.72
CA VAL A 59 -0.64 -10.72 -1.93
C VAL A 59 -1.68 -11.33 -2.85
N THR A 60 -1.95 -12.62 -2.67
CA THR A 60 -2.96 -13.35 -3.46
C THR A 60 -4.15 -13.67 -2.57
N HIS A 61 -5.35 -13.25 -2.99
CA HIS A 61 -6.55 -13.52 -2.21
C HIS A 61 -6.91 -15.00 -2.25
N ILE A 62 -6.63 -15.67 -1.16
CA ILE A 62 -7.06 -17.05 -0.85
C ILE A 62 -8.01 -16.95 0.34
N PRO A 63 -9.20 -17.57 0.29
CA PRO A 63 -10.19 -17.48 1.36
C PRO A 63 -9.75 -18.31 2.59
N LEU A 64 -8.90 -17.74 3.42
CA LEU A 64 -8.52 -18.27 4.73
C LEU A 64 -9.28 -17.51 5.81
N ASP A 65 -9.63 -18.21 6.88
CA ASP A 65 -10.25 -17.61 8.08
C ASP A 65 -9.18 -16.93 8.95
N ALA A 66 -8.46 -16.01 8.32
CA ALA A 66 -7.43 -15.19 8.93
C ALA A 66 -7.37 -13.87 8.19
N PHE A 67 -7.05 -12.81 8.91
CA PHE A 67 -6.82 -11.49 8.33
C PHE A 67 -5.43 -10.98 8.71
N PHE A 68 -4.92 -10.07 7.90
CA PHE A 68 -3.69 -9.35 8.21
C PHE A 68 -3.73 -7.94 7.64
N LYS A 69 -2.90 -7.08 8.20
CA LYS A 69 -2.59 -5.76 7.64
C LYS A 69 -1.08 -5.58 7.64
N LEU A 70 -0.55 -5.06 6.57
CA LEU A 70 0.85 -4.69 6.45
C LEU A 70 0.99 -3.39 5.67
N GLY A 71 2.02 -2.64 5.96
CA GLY A 71 2.33 -1.40 5.27
C GLY A 71 3.73 -1.43 4.70
N LEU A 72 3.96 -0.64 3.67
CA LEU A 72 5.26 -0.49 3.04
C LEU A 72 5.46 0.92 2.47
N TYR A 73 6.70 1.25 2.18
CA TYR A 73 7.04 2.44 1.40
C TYR A 73 7.26 2.07 -0.06
N SER A 74 6.36 2.54 -0.91
CA SER A 74 6.51 2.46 -2.37
C SER A 74 6.98 3.80 -2.91
N LYS A 75 8.23 3.89 -3.31
CA LYS A 75 8.78 5.12 -3.92
C LYS A 75 8.27 5.34 -5.34
N THR A 76 7.85 4.28 -6.05
CA THR A 76 7.20 4.42 -7.35
C THR A 76 5.79 4.94 -7.25
N GLY A 77 5.17 4.86 -6.08
CA GLY A 77 3.78 5.21 -5.90
C GLY A 77 2.87 4.39 -6.82
N MET A 78 3.12 3.08 -6.93
CA MET A 78 2.38 2.24 -7.86
C MET A 78 2.04 0.88 -7.26
N ALA A 79 0.77 0.49 -7.41
CA ALA A 79 0.25 -0.83 -7.10
C ALA A 79 -0.56 -1.38 -8.28
N VAL A 80 -0.58 -2.69 -8.43
CA VAL A 80 -1.39 -3.37 -9.47
C VAL A 80 -2.28 -4.38 -8.78
N PHE A 81 -3.57 -4.33 -9.07
CA PHE A 81 -4.50 -5.42 -8.74
C PHE A 81 -4.91 -6.13 -10.04
N GLU A 82 -4.86 -7.44 -10.03
CA GLU A 82 -5.23 -8.25 -11.17
C GLU A 82 -6.12 -9.42 -10.75
N ASN A 83 -7.19 -9.63 -11.48
CA ASN A 83 -8.03 -10.82 -11.40
C ASN A 83 -8.18 -11.45 -12.80
N LYS A 84 -9.08 -12.42 -12.97
CA LYS A 84 -9.27 -13.12 -14.25
C LYS A 84 -9.86 -12.26 -15.37
N GLN A 85 -10.36 -11.10 -15.08
CA GLN A 85 -11.11 -10.26 -16.02
C GLN A 85 -10.45 -8.90 -16.24
N GLN A 86 -9.81 -8.37 -15.24
CA GLN A 86 -9.38 -6.97 -15.21
C GLN A 86 -8.05 -6.82 -14.48
N ARG A 87 -7.27 -5.86 -14.96
CA ARG A 87 -6.10 -5.32 -14.28
C ARG A 87 -6.37 -3.86 -13.96
N LEU A 88 -6.22 -3.48 -12.71
CA LEU A 88 -6.18 -2.10 -12.26
C LEU A 88 -4.75 -1.73 -11.92
N THR A 89 -4.22 -0.70 -12.54
CA THR A 89 -3.01 -0.02 -12.10
C THR A 89 -3.42 1.22 -11.32
N LEU A 90 -2.98 1.27 -10.08
CA LEU A 90 -3.19 2.38 -9.16
C LEU A 90 -1.88 3.14 -9.02
N SER A 91 -1.87 4.42 -9.39
CA SER A 91 -0.76 5.35 -9.13
C SER A 91 -1.15 6.31 -8.03
N PHE A 92 -0.24 6.59 -7.12
CA PHE A 92 -0.48 7.44 -5.95
C PHE A 92 0.78 8.21 -5.54
N GLU A 93 0.60 9.18 -4.68
CA GLU A 93 1.70 10.00 -4.19
C GLU A 93 2.75 9.18 -3.43
N ALA A 94 4.02 9.52 -3.65
CA ALA A 94 5.15 8.96 -2.90
C ALA A 94 5.91 10.08 -2.16
N PRO A 95 5.33 10.64 -1.09
CA PRO A 95 5.95 11.70 -0.32
C PRO A 95 7.26 11.23 0.33
N PRO A 96 8.13 12.16 0.76
CA PRO A 96 9.30 11.79 1.54
C PRO A 96 8.93 11.01 2.81
N ILE A 97 9.71 10.01 3.16
CA ILE A 97 9.44 9.08 4.28
C ILE A 97 9.21 9.83 5.60
N GLU A 98 9.98 10.89 5.84
CA GLU A 98 9.89 11.73 7.05
C GLU A 98 8.58 12.50 7.18
N SER A 99 7.83 12.62 6.08
CA SER A 99 6.50 13.25 6.08
C SER A 99 5.35 12.28 6.27
N LEU A 100 5.63 10.98 6.40
CA LEU A 100 4.61 9.95 6.51
C LEU A 100 4.20 9.71 7.97
N CYS A 101 2.92 9.47 8.20
CA CYS A 101 2.37 9.26 9.54
C CYS A 101 2.54 7.84 10.03
N ASP A 102 2.27 6.87 9.20
CA ASP A 102 2.06 5.49 9.63
C ASP A 102 3.34 4.67 9.51
N HIS A 103 4.26 4.89 10.46
CA HIS A 103 5.55 4.18 10.55
C HIS A 103 6.39 4.24 9.26
N GLY A 104 6.24 5.31 8.46
CA GLY A 104 6.96 5.50 7.20
C GLY A 104 6.33 4.79 6.00
N CYS A 105 5.11 4.32 6.11
CA CYS A 105 4.36 3.74 5.00
C CYS A 105 3.60 4.81 4.22
N ASN A 106 3.63 4.72 2.90
CA ASN A 106 2.71 5.44 2.02
C ASN A 106 1.69 4.51 1.36
N PHE A 107 1.74 3.23 1.69
CA PHE A 107 0.82 2.24 1.16
C PHE A 107 0.60 1.11 2.17
N GLU A 108 -0.65 0.74 2.36
CA GLU A 108 -1.04 -0.37 3.22
C GLU A 108 -1.89 -1.37 2.46
N LEU A 109 -1.85 -2.60 2.92
CA LEU A 109 -2.62 -3.73 2.43
C LEU A 109 -3.37 -4.37 3.59
N TYR A 110 -4.68 -4.46 3.47
CA TYR A 110 -5.47 -5.29 4.37
C TYR A 110 -6.11 -6.43 3.59
N MET A 111 -6.14 -7.61 4.17
CA MET A 111 -6.80 -8.78 3.58
C MET A 111 -7.50 -9.60 4.64
N CYS A 112 -8.73 -9.99 4.33
CA CYS A 112 -9.49 -10.99 5.09
C CYS A 112 -10.04 -12.08 4.14
N SER A 113 -10.86 -12.99 4.65
CA SER A 113 -11.46 -14.06 3.82
C SER A 113 -12.45 -13.56 2.76
N ARG A 114 -12.88 -12.30 2.83
CA ARG A 114 -13.94 -11.74 1.98
C ARG A 114 -13.45 -10.75 0.93
N PHE A 115 -12.41 -9.96 1.24
CA PHE A 115 -11.93 -8.88 0.40
C PHE A 115 -10.46 -8.57 0.66
N LEU A 116 -9.90 -7.79 -0.23
CA LEU A 116 -8.58 -7.17 -0.17
C LEU A 116 -8.75 -5.65 -0.27
N GLU A 117 -7.98 -4.90 0.51
CA GLU A 117 -7.90 -3.44 0.44
C GLU A 117 -6.50 -3.00 0.04
N LEU A 118 -6.47 -2.01 -0.86
CA LEU A 118 -5.28 -1.25 -1.24
C LEU A 118 -5.46 0.16 -0.71
N GLU A 119 -4.53 0.59 0.13
CA GLU A 119 -4.72 1.77 0.96
C GLU A 119 -3.54 2.75 0.80
N PRO A 120 -3.54 3.62 -0.23
CA PRO A 120 -2.58 4.71 -0.34
C PRO A 120 -2.74 5.75 0.78
N LEU A 121 -1.60 6.26 1.26
CA LEU A 121 -1.54 7.31 2.27
C LEU A 121 -0.76 8.52 1.75
N GLY A 122 -1.32 9.69 1.96
CA GLY A 122 -0.66 10.97 1.67
C GLY A 122 0.31 11.42 2.77
N ALA A 123 0.98 12.53 2.54
CA ALA A 123 1.84 13.16 3.53
C ALA A 123 1.04 13.70 4.72
N ARG A 124 1.66 13.69 5.89
CA ARG A 124 1.17 14.42 7.05
C ARG A 124 1.12 15.91 6.77
N THR A 125 -0.01 16.51 7.05
CA THR A 125 -0.25 17.94 6.80
C THR A 125 -0.91 18.57 8.02
N ASP A 126 -0.38 19.70 8.47
CA ASP A 126 -1.04 20.54 9.45
C ASP A 126 -2.09 21.39 8.74
N ILE A 127 -3.35 21.28 9.13
CA ILE A 127 -4.46 21.95 8.47
C ILE A 127 -5.00 23.03 9.40
N ALA A 128 -4.77 24.31 9.04
CA ALA A 128 -5.37 25.44 9.73
C ALA A 128 -6.84 25.64 9.32
N PRO A 129 -7.65 26.32 10.13
CA PRO A 129 -9.03 26.65 9.78
C PRO A 129 -9.13 27.34 8.41
N GLY A 130 -9.95 26.80 7.51
CA GLY A 130 -10.12 27.31 6.14
C GLY A 130 -9.09 26.80 5.13
N GLN A 131 -8.12 25.99 5.54
CA GLN A 131 -7.20 25.29 4.65
C GLN A 131 -7.71 23.87 4.35
N CYS A 132 -7.18 23.28 3.28
CA CYS A 132 -7.43 21.88 2.91
C CYS A 132 -6.12 21.19 2.54
N ALA A 133 -6.07 19.88 2.78
CA ALA A 133 -5.09 18.99 2.20
C ALA A 133 -5.73 18.22 1.06
N SER A 134 -4.95 17.85 0.06
CA SER A 134 -5.38 17.02 -1.05
C SER A 134 -4.44 15.84 -1.21
N HIS A 135 -4.97 14.77 -1.69
CA HIS A 135 -4.28 13.55 -2.08
C HIS A 135 -4.85 13.13 -3.43
N TRP A 136 -4.04 12.55 -4.30
CA TRP A 136 -4.49 12.11 -5.60
C TRP A 136 -4.13 10.65 -5.84
N GLU A 137 -4.98 9.99 -6.62
CA GLU A 137 -4.79 8.65 -7.16
C GLU A 137 -5.23 8.64 -8.61
N ASP A 138 -4.46 7.99 -9.47
CA ASP A 138 -4.83 7.70 -10.84
C ASP A 138 -5.11 6.21 -11.00
N TRP A 139 -6.25 5.90 -11.59
CA TRP A 139 -6.68 4.54 -11.84
C TRP A 139 -6.68 4.26 -13.34
N TYR A 140 -5.93 3.26 -13.72
CA TYR A 140 -5.94 2.75 -15.09
C TYR A 140 -6.46 1.32 -15.09
N LEU A 141 -7.64 1.13 -15.68
CA LEU A 141 -8.32 -0.17 -15.76
C LEU A 141 -8.26 -0.72 -17.18
N GLU A 142 -7.83 -1.96 -17.31
CA GLU A 142 -7.75 -2.67 -18.57
C GLU A 142 -8.25 -4.12 -18.44
N PRO A 143 -8.78 -4.74 -19.51
CA PRO A 143 -9.07 -6.17 -19.53
C PRO A 143 -7.79 -7.00 -19.51
N VAL A 144 -7.85 -8.20 -18.92
CA VAL A 144 -6.78 -9.19 -18.92
C VAL A 144 -7.05 -10.26 -19.98
#